data_729d77a6cfd6d92a29946d32012e7891
#
_entry.id   729d77a6cfd6d92a29946d32012e7891
#
_cell.length_a   1.000
_cell.length_b   1.000
_cell.length_c   1.000
_cell.angle_alpha   90.00
_cell.angle_beta   90.00
_cell.angle_gamma   90.00
#
_symmetry.space_group_name_H-M   'P 1'
#
loop_
_entity.id
_entity.type
_entity.pdbx_description
1 polymer ?
#
loop_
_entity_poly.entity_id
_entity_poly.type
_entity_poly.pdbx_seq_one_letter_code
_entity_poly.pdbx_strand_id
1 'polypeptide(L)'
;AYRTKATPLSVSRLAAAESATRATAEAMNDPLLAAQWHLVNRGDQFCEGGLIKSVRDADVQCEGAWQRSTGNEQVIVAVLDEGVFVDHPDLKANIWVNEDEVWRSRDDNDGNGYAGDRHGYNFVKSSGVISWNDVNDSGHGSHVAGVISAVNNNGVGISSIAGGSGAGDGVKIMVCQIFSGNMGAS
;
A
#
# COMPACT_ATOMS: atom_id res chain seq x y z
N ALA A 1 -12.14 -21.50 -25.60
CA ALA A 1 -11.25 -21.74 -24.46
C ALA A 1 -9.81 -21.64 -24.94
N TYR A 2 -9.12 -20.53 -24.64
CA TYR A 2 -7.67 -20.39 -24.94
C TYR A 2 -6.90 -20.98 -23.77
N ARG A 3 -6.29 -22.14 -23.98
CA ARG A 3 -5.30 -22.72 -23.07
C ARG A 3 -3.91 -22.30 -23.58
N THR A 4 -3.31 -21.27 -22.99
CA THR A 4 -1.89 -20.98 -23.16
C THR A 4 -1.08 -22.05 -22.43
N LYS A 5 -0.33 -22.87 -23.17
CA LYS A 5 0.67 -23.78 -22.59
C LYS A 5 1.82 -22.92 -22.05
N ALA A 6 1.90 -22.76 -20.74
CA ALA A 6 3.08 -22.19 -20.11
C ALA A 6 4.26 -23.18 -20.30
N THR A 7 5.34 -22.73 -20.92
CA THR A 7 6.58 -23.50 -21.03
C THR A 7 7.28 -23.43 -19.66
N PRO A 8 7.64 -24.58 -19.05
CA PRO A 8 8.37 -24.56 -17.79
C PRO A 8 9.71 -23.83 -17.96
N LEU A 9 10.01 -22.89 -17.06
CA LEU A 9 11.32 -22.23 -17.00
C LEU A 9 12.38 -23.25 -16.58
N SER A 10 13.55 -23.23 -17.22
CA SER A 10 14.67 -24.12 -16.84
C SER A 10 15.22 -23.73 -15.45
N VAL A 11 15.75 -24.68 -14.70
CA VAL A 11 16.32 -24.44 -13.35
C VAL A 11 17.38 -23.35 -13.36
N SER A 12 18.17 -23.22 -14.43
CA SER A 12 19.15 -22.15 -14.61
C SER A 12 18.52 -20.75 -14.75
N ARG A 13 17.34 -20.64 -15.33
CA ARG A 13 16.60 -19.37 -15.43
C ARG A 13 15.95 -18.99 -14.09
N LEU A 14 15.51 -19.98 -13.31
CA LEU A 14 15.00 -19.77 -11.95
C LEU A 14 16.12 -19.25 -11.03
N ALA A 15 17.29 -19.89 -11.04
CA ALA A 15 18.44 -19.48 -10.22
C ALA A 15 18.97 -18.08 -10.60
N ALA A 16 18.97 -17.74 -11.90
CA ALA A 16 19.34 -16.39 -12.37
C ALA A 16 18.29 -15.34 -11.96
N ALA A 17 17.01 -15.69 -12.00
CA ALA A 17 15.93 -14.84 -11.51
C ALA A 17 16.06 -14.61 -9.99
N GLU A 18 16.32 -15.66 -9.19
CA GLU A 18 16.54 -15.58 -7.75
C GLU A 18 17.74 -14.70 -7.38
N SER A 19 18.85 -14.79 -8.13
CA SER A 19 20.04 -13.95 -7.90
C SER A 19 19.80 -12.49 -8.22
N ALA A 20 19.08 -12.20 -9.31
CA ALA A 20 18.70 -10.82 -9.68
C ALA A 20 17.67 -10.23 -8.70
N THR A 21 16.75 -11.05 -8.14
CA THR A 21 15.74 -10.68 -7.15
C THR A 21 16.39 -10.14 -5.87
N ARG A 22 17.48 -10.77 -5.43
CA ARG A 22 18.22 -10.31 -4.26
C ARG A 22 18.83 -8.91 -4.43
N ALA A 23 19.28 -8.58 -5.62
CA ALA A 23 19.90 -7.28 -5.89
C ALA A 23 18.89 -6.12 -5.84
N THR A 24 17.60 -6.38 -6.07
CA THR A 24 16.57 -5.33 -6.16
C THR A 24 16.08 -4.88 -4.78
N ALA A 25 15.92 -5.80 -3.83
CA ALA A 25 15.52 -5.42 -2.46
C ALA A 25 16.66 -4.71 -1.69
N GLU A 26 17.92 -5.01 -2.01
CA GLU A 26 19.07 -4.28 -1.48
C GLU A 26 19.17 -2.84 -2.05
N ALA A 27 18.46 -2.53 -3.11
CA ALA A 27 18.43 -1.20 -3.73
C ALA A 27 17.36 -0.27 -3.14
N MET A 28 16.39 -0.78 -2.36
CA MET A 28 15.40 0.06 -1.68
C MET A 28 16.01 0.71 -0.44
N ASN A 29 15.75 2.02 -0.28
CA ASN A 29 16.37 2.82 0.77
C ASN A 29 15.47 3.13 1.96
N ASP A 30 14.30 2.48 2.04
CA ASP A 30 13.33 2.72 3.10
C ASP A 30 13.86 2.14 4.43
N PRO A 31 13.98 2.97 5.48
CA PRO A 31 14.77 2.62 6.67
C PRO A 31 14.19 1.46 7.47
N LEU A 32 12.89 1.20 7.37
CA LEU A 32 12.23 0.12 8.12
C LEU A 32 12.05 -1.17 7.31
N LEU A 33 12.48 -1.23 6.04
CA LEU A 33 12.36 -2.44 5.22
C LEU A 33 13.00 -3.67 5.89
N ALA A 34 14.14 -3.49 6.56
CA ALA A 34 14.82 -4.59 7.24
C ALA A 34 13.98 -5.23 8.37
N ALA A 35 13.01 -4.50 8.93
CA ALA A 35 12.09 -5.02 9.94
C ALA A 35 10.82 -5.65 9.34
N GLN A 36 10.60 -5.49 8.04
CA GLN A 36 9.41 -5.96 7.33
C GLN A 36 9.61 -7.40 6.80
N TRP A 37 9.80 -8.33 7.72
CA TRP A 37 10.04 -9.75 7.40
C TRP A 37 8.92 -10.39 6.58
N HIS A 38 7.72 -9.83 6.57
CA HIS A 38 6.61 -10.29 5.74
C HIS A 38 6.82 -9.98 4.25
N LEU A 39 7.60 -8.95 3.91
CA LEU A 39 7.99 -8.62 2.54
C LEU A 39 9.25 -9.37 2.13
N VAL A 40 10.27 -9.38 3.02
CA VAL A 40 11.58 -10.00 2.78
C VAL A 40 12.06 -10.66 4.06
N ASN A 41 12.05 -11.98 4.13
CA ASN A 41 12.47 -12.75 5.30
C ASN A 41 13.82 -13.43 5.09
N ARG A 42 14.85 -12.88 5.68
CA ARG A 42 16.23 -13.44 5.60
C ARG A 42 16.50 -14.52 6.63
N GLY A 43 15.53 -14.88 7.49
CA GLY A 43 15.67 -15.84 8.58
C GLY A 43 16.53 -15.32 9.74
N ASP A 44 16.62 -14.01 9.90
CA ASP A 44 17.42 -13.30 10.91
C ASP A 44 16.57 -12.56 11.95
N GLN A 45 15.26 -12.52 11.75
CA GLN A 45 14.32 -11.89 12.68
C GLN A 45 13.94 -12.83 13.82
N PHE A 46 13.63 -12.23 14.97
CA PHE A 46 13.15 -12.95 16.14
C PHE A 46 11.78 -12.39 16.56
N CYS A 47 10.83 -13.29 16.76
CA CYS A 47 9.49 -12.99 17.25
C CYS A 47 9.38 -13.37 18.74
N GLU A 48 8.30 -12.95 19.40
CA GLU A 48 7.95 -13.32 20.77
C GLU A 48 9.10 -13.15 21.77
N GLY A 49 9.70 -11.97 21.80
CA GLY A 49 10.78 -11.67 22.74
C GLY A 49 12.08 -12.46 22.49
N GLY A 50 12.28 -12.92 21.25
CA GLY A 50 13.48 -13.66 20.85
C GLY A 50 13.38 -15.18 20.95
N LEU A 51 12.20 -15.70 21.25
CA LEU A 51 11.99 -17.15 21.41
C LEU A 51 11.83 -17.88 20.08
N ILE A 52 11.28 -17.21 19.07
CA ILE A 52 11.00 -17.82 17.75
C ILE A 52 11.81 -17.08 16.68
N LYS A 53 12.70 -17.84 16.05
CA LYS A 53 13.47 -17.34 14.89
C LYS A 53 12.63 -17.47 13.61
N SER A 54 12.63 -16.43 12.79
CA SER A 54 11.98 -16.46 11.48
C SER A 54 12.62 -17.51 10.56
N VAL A 55 11.82 -18.05 9.66
CA VAL A 55 12.29 -19.02 8.65
C VAL A 55 12.59 -18.26 7.36
N ARG A 56 13.82 -18.41 6.84
CA ARG A 56 14.21 -17.75 5.58
C ARG A 56 13.21 -18.06 4.47
N ASP A 57 12.88 -17.04 3.68
CA ASP A 57 11.97 -17.10 2.53
C ASP A 57 10.49 -17.44 2.90
N ALA A 58 10.15 -17.46 4.21
CA ALA A 58 8.77 -17.52 4.65
C ALA A 58 8.17 -16.09 4.67
N ASP A 59 7.87 -15.57 3.48
CA ASP A 59 7.36 -14.23 3.21
C ASP A 59 6.42 -14.23 1.99
N VAL A 60 5.96 -13.05 1.55
CA VAL A 60 5.08 -12.93 0.38
C VAL A 60 5.82 -12.81 -0.95
N GLN A 61 7.13 -13.03 -0.96
CA GLN A 61 7.99 -13.03 -2.15
C GLN A 61 8.00 -11.71 -2.96
N CYS A 62 7.97 -10.58 -2.25
CA CYS A 62 7.93 -9.26 -2.88
C CYS A 62 9.13 -8.97 -3.78
N GLU A 63 10.32 -9.46 -3.44
CA GLU A 63 11.52 -9.24 -4.25
C GLU A 63 11.32 -9.67 -5.72
N GLY A 64 10.69 -10.82 -5.93
CA GLY A 64 10.38 -11.31 -7.28
C GLY A 64 9.28 -10.52 -7.99
N ALA A 65 8.34 -9.95 -7.25
CA ALA A 65 7.29 -9.09 -7.79
C ALA A 65 7.87 -7.74 -8.22
N TRP A 66 8.69 -7.10 -7.37
CA TRP A 66 9.29 -5.79 -7.64
C TRP A 66 10.22 -5.76 -8.85
N GLN A 67 10.84 -6.90 -9.22
CA GLN A 67 11.58 -6.99 -10.49
C GLN A 67 10.71 -6.83 -11.73
N ARG A 68 9.41 -7.06 -11.61
CA ARG A 68 8.46 -6.97 -12.71
C ARG A 68 7.69 -5.67 -12.67
N SER A 69 7.27 -5.26 -11.48
CA SER A 69 6.53 -4.02 -11.24
C SER A 69 6.55 -3.69 -9.76
N THR A 70 6.71 -2.43 -9.43
CA THR A 70 6.54 -1.86 -8.10
C THR A 70 5.21 -1.14 -7.93
N GLY A 71 4.29 -1.33 -8.86
CA GLY A 71 3.00 -0.63 -8.93
C GLY A 71 2.91 0.29 -10.15
N ASN A 72 1.76 0.92 -10.29
CA ASN A 72 1.50 1.90 -11.36
C ASN A 72 0.41 2.86 -10.91
N GLU A 73 0.59 4.16 -11.12
CA GLU A 73 -0.34 5.23 -10.72
C GLU A 73 -1.73 5.17 -11.37
N GLN A 74 -1.87 4.42 -12.47
CA GLN A 74 -3.17 4.20 -13.14
C GLN A 74 -4.02 3.15 -12.41
N VAL A 75 -3.43 2.41 -11.48
CA VAL A 75 -4.16 1.44 -10.66
C VAL A 75 -4.63 2.11 -9.40
N ILE A 76 -5.94 2.10 -9.17
CA ILE A 76 -6.57 2.64 -7.96
C ILE A 76 -7.00 1.48 -7.08
N VAL A 77 -6.61 1.52 -5.82
CA VAL A 77 -7.02 0.56 -4.79
C VAL A 77 -7.91 1.26 -3.79
N ALA A 78 -9.19 0.86 -3.72
CA ALA A 78 -10.12 1.35 -2.71
C ALA A 78 -9.87 0.63 -1.38
N VAL A 79 -9.57 1.39 -0.34
CA VAL A 79 -9.40 0.89 1.03
C VAL A 79 -10.69 1.17 1.80
N LEU A 80 -11.47 0.11 2.04
CA LEU A 80 -12.72 0.14 2.81
C LEU A 80 -12.39 -0.18 4.27
N ASP A 81 -12.17 0.86 5.08
CA ASP A 81 -11.63 0.68 6.44
C ASP A 81 -12.01 1.87 7.34
N GLU A 82 -11.29 2.04 8.45
CA GLU A 82 -11.19 3.33 9.14
C GLU A 82 -10.59 4.38 8.16
N GLY A 83 -10.61 5.65 8.55
CA GLY A 83 -9.97 6.67 7.74
C GLY A 83 -8.45 6.47 7.60
N VAL A 84 -7.90 7.11 6.58
CA VAL A 84 -6.45 7.10 6.29
C VAL A 84 -5.88 8.49 6.52
N PHE A 85 -4.70 8.58 7.14
CA PHE A 85 -3.96 9.83 7.24
C PHE A 85 -3.39 10.22 5.87
N VAL A 86 -4.19 10.91 5.06
CA VAL A 86 -3.88 11.25 3.66
C VAL A 86 -2.64 12.14 3.51
N ASP A 87 -2.30 12.93 4.54
CA ASP A 87 -1.10 13.76 4.57
C ASP A 87 0.14 13.06 5.15
N HIS A 88 0.06 11.76 5.44
CA HIS A 88 1.19 11.01 5.98
C HIS A 88 2.40 11.10 5.02
N PRO A 89 3.60 11.44 5.49
CA PRO A 89 4.76 11.69 4.63
C PRO A 89 5.13 10.51 3.72
N ASP A 90 4.82 9.30 4.16
CA ASP A 90 5.09 8.06 3.42
C ASP A 90 3.90 7.56 2.57
N LEU A 91 2.76 8.26 2.58
CA LEU A 91 1.55 7.88 1.84
C LEU A 91 1.11 8.93 0.83
N LYS A 92 1.24 10.21 1.15
CA LYS A 92 0.57 11.32 0.45
C LYS A 92 0.77 11.34 -1.06
N ALA A 93 1.93 10.91 -1.56
CA ALA A 93 2.20 10.90 -2.99
C ALA A 93 1.46 9.78 -3.74
N ASN A 94 1.03 8.75 -3.00
CA ASN A 94 0.26 7.63 -3.52
C ASN A 94 -1.22 7.68 -3.11
N ILE A 95 -1.68 8.76 -2.48
CA ILE A 95 -3.11 8.96 -2.27
C ILE A 95 -3.76 9.37 -3.59
N TRP A 96 -4.89 8.74 -3.90
CA TRP A 96 -5.71 9.08 -5.05
C TRP A 96 -6.27 10.50 -4.92
N VAL A 97 -6.38 11.18 -6.04
CA VAL A 97 -6.95 12.51 -6.13
C VAL A 97 -8.04 12.52 -7.20
N ASN A 98 -9.26 12.86 -6.80
CA ASN A 98 -10.31 13.25 -7.74
C ASN A 98 -10.02 14.68 -8.21
N GLU A 99 -9.51 14.84 -9.44
CA GLU A 99 -9.13 16.15 -9.97
C GLU A 99 -10.34 16.97 -10.41
N ASP A 100 -11.51 16.34 -10.59
CA ASP A 100 -12.75 17.00 -10.96
C ASP A 100 -13.43 17.65 -9.74
N GLU A 101 -12.99 17.31 -8.51
CA GLU A 101 -13.43 17.94 -7.27
C GLU A 101 -12.59 19.17 -6.90
N VAL A 102 -13.27 20.26 -6.56
CA VAL A 102 -12.61 21.49 -6.10
C VAL A 102 -12.13 21.32 -4.64
N TRP A 103 -10.84 21.56 -4.40
CA TRP A 103 -10.23 21.46 -3.08
C TRP A 103 -11.03 22.24 -2.00
N ARG A 104 -11.43 21.55 -0.95
CA ARG A 104 -12.23 22.06 0.16
C ARG A 104 -13.64 22.52 -0.21
N SER A 105 -14.14 22.21 -1.40
CA SER A 105 -15.55 22.36 -1.70
C SER A 105 -16.38 21.40 -0.85
N ARG A 106 -17.63 21.78 -0.63
CA ARG A 106 -18.66 20.89 -0.07
C ARG A 106 -19.71 20.54 -1.12
N ASP A 107 -19.48 21.00 -2.34
CA ASP A 107 -20.34 20.72 -3.48
C ASP A 107 -19.84 19.45 -4.17
N ASP A 108 -20.72 18.75 -4.83
CA ASP A 108 -20.45 17.65 -5.74
C ASP A 108 -20.13 18.26 -7.10
N ASN A 109 -18.84 18.49 -7.39
CA ASN A 109 -18.43 19.28 -8.55
C ASN A 109 -18.43 18.44 -9.82
N ASP A 110 -18.26 17.13 -9.74
CA ASP A 110 -18.26 16.20 -10.87
C ASP A 110 -19.63 15.52 -11.07
N GLY A 111 -20.58 15.70 -10.13
CA GLY A 111 -21.93 15.16 -10.22
C GLY A 111 -22.03 13.67 -10.00
N ASN A 112 -21.05 13.07 -9.28
CA ASN A 112 -21.00 11.63 -9.01
C ASN A 112 -21.85 11.19 -7.80
N GLY A 113 -22.39 12.13 -7.04
CA GLY A 113 -23.22 11.91 -5.85
C GLY A 113 -22.44 11.94 -4.52
N TYR A 114 -21.13 12.24 -4.54
CA TYR A 114 -20.27 12.24 -3.38
C TYR A 114 -19.53 13.57 -3.21
N ALA A 115 -20.22 14.55 -2.65
CA ALA A 115 -19.71 15.92 -2.51
C ALA A 115 -18.35 15.99 -1.79
N GLY A 116 -17.36 16.60 -2.44
CA GLY A 116 -16.03 16.85 -1.92
C GLY A 116 -15.14 15.62 -1.77
N ASP A 117 -15.36 14.57 -2.54
CA ASP A 117 -14.70 13.26 -2.46
C ASP A 117 -13.27 13.23 -3.03
N ARG A 118 -12.51 14.32 -2.84
CA ARG A 118 -11.19 14.51 -3.45
C ARG A 118 -10.19 13.37 -3.20
N HIS A 119 -10.23 12.70 -2.05
CA HIS A 119 -9.37 11.56 -1.71
C HIS A 119 -10.16 10.28 -1.46
N GLY A 120 -11.43 10.30 -1.80
CA GLY A 120 -12.42 9.29 -1.45
C GLY A 120 -13.48 9.87 -0.52
N TYR A 121 -14.25 9.02 0.17
CA TYR A 121 -15.43 9.45 0.88
C TYR A 121 -15.58 8.81 2.26
N ASN A 122 -16.06 9.58 3.22
CA ASN A 122 -16.44 9.13 4.56
C ASN A 122 -17.93 8.79 4.57
N PHE A 123 -18.25 7.51 4.43
CA PHE A 123 -19.61 7.00 4.39
C PHE A 123 -20.31 7.04 5.76
N VAL A 124 -19.55 7.06 6.86
CA VAL A 124 -20.12 7.18 8.21
C VAL A 124 -20.71 8.56 8.43
N LYS A 125 -20.01 9.60 7.95
CA LYS A 125 -20.39 11.01 8.13
C LYS A 125 -21.01 11.62 6.87
N SER A 126 -21.19 10.84 5.80
CA SER A 126 -21.67 11.29 4.48
C SER A 126 -20.95 12.57 4.01
N SER A 127 -19.62 12.52 3.93
CA SER A 127 -18.76 13.67 3.67
C SER A 127 -17.48 13.31 2.96
N GLY A 128 -16.96 14.18 2.08
CA GLY A 128 -15.63 14.05 1.50
C GLY A 128 -14.48 14.29 2.49
N VAL A 129 -14.78 14.67 3.73
CA VAL A 129 -13.76 14.86 4.77
C VAL A 129 -13.40 13.52 5.40
N ILE A 130 -12.21 13.03 5.07
CA ILE A 130 -11.65 11.83 5.67
C ILE A 130 -11.09 12.19 7.06
N SER A 131 -11.46 11.41 8.09
CA SER A 131 -10.87 11.45 9.42
C SER A 131 -10.10 10.16 9.69
N TRP A 132 -8.98 10.22 10.39
CA TRP A 132 -8.11 9.06 10.63
C TRP A 132 -7.80 8.86 12.12
N ASN A 133 -8.22 9.80 12.96
CA ASN A 133 -7.95 9.84 14.39
C ASN A 133 -9.21 10.19 15.21
N ASP A 134 -10.36 9.71 14.75
CA ASP A 134 -11.59 9.82 15.53
C ASP A 134 -11.44 9.02 16.85
N VAL A 135 -12.25 9.35 17.84
CA VAL A 135 -12.21 8.65 19.14
C VAL A 135 -12.43 7.15 18.95
N ASN A 136 -11.49 6.36 19.43
CA ASN A 136 -11.37 4.90 19.29
C ASN A 136 -10.94 4.40 17.89
N ASP A 137 -10.52 5.27 16.97
CA ASP A 137 -9.78 4.81 15.80
C ASP A 137 -8.42 4.22 16.23
N SER A 138 -8.02 3.17 15.57
CA SER A 138 -6.75 2.49 15.84
C SER A 138 -5.62 2.88 14.87
N GLY A 139 -5.96 3.63 13.82
CA GLY A 139 -5.10 3.92 12.67
C GLY A 139 -4.97 2.76 11.70
N HIS A 140 -5.87 1.77 11.81
CA HIS A 140 -5.84 0.55 11.00
C HIS A 140 -5.88 0.85 9.51
N GLY A 141 -6.77 1.75 9.05
CA GLY A 141 -6.85 2.14 7.65
C GLY A 141 -5.56 2.74 7.10
N SER A 142 -4.86 3.56 7.90
CA SER A 142 -3.53 4.09 7.53
C SER A 142 -2.48 2.98 7.42
N HIS A 143 -2.52 2.00 8.32
CA HIS A 143 -1.63 0.85 8.28
C HIS A 143 -1.89 -0.02 7.06
N VAL A 144 -3.15 -0.32 6.76
CA VAL A 144 -3.54 -1.07 5.54
C VAL A 144 -3.07 -0.36 4.28
N ALA A 145 -3.33 0.96 4.18
CA ALA A 145 -2.85 1.78 3.06
C ALA A 145 -1.32 1.73 2.93
N GLY A 146 -0.60 1.75 4.05
CA GLY A 146 0.85 1.65 4.11
C GLY A 146 1.37 0.33 3.54
N VAL A 147 0.78 -0.78 3.91
CA VAL A 147 1.15 -2.11 3.38
C VAL A 147 0.95 -2.18 1.86
N ILE A 148 -0.12 -1.56 1.35
CA ILE A 148 -0.43 -1.56 -0.08
C ILE A 148 0.52 -0.65 -0.85
N SER A 149 0.68 0.61 -0.43
CA SER A 149 1.29 1.67 -1.24
C SER A 149 1.97 2.79 -0.46
N ALA A 150 2.62 2.52 0.68
CA ALA A 150 3.65 3.43 1.17
C ALA A 150 4.67 3.68 0.06
N VAL A 151 5.19 4.90 -0.07
CA VAL A 151 6.06 5.26 -1.20
C VAL A 151 7.39 4.54 -1.05
N ASN A 152 7.63 3.56 -1.90
CA ASN A 152 8.89 2.82 -1.90
C ASN A 152 10.07 3.73 -2.28
N ASN A 153 11.23 3.44 -1.73
CA ASN A 153 12.50 4.07 -2.12
C ASN A 153 12.54 5.60 -1.96
N ASN A 154 11.79 6.13 -0.99
CA ASN A 154 11.75 7.54 -0.67
C ASN A 154 12.64 7.94 0.54
N GLY A 155 13.30 6.95 1.16
CA GLY A 155 14.13 7.13 2.36
C GLY A 155 13.33 7.41 3.64
N VAL A 156 12.02 7.16 3.63
CA VAL A 156 11.10 7.42 4.75
C VAL A 156 10.32 6.16 5.09
N GLY A 157 10.17 5.85 6.38
CA GLY A 157 9.25 4.84 6.88
C GLY A 157 9.47 3.44 6.33
N ILE A 158 8.49 2.88 5.67
CA ILE A 158 8.37 1.48 5.25
C ILE A 158 8.37 1.34 3.73
N SER A 159 8.74 0.14 3.25
CA SER A 159 8.40 -0.27 1.88
C SER A 159 7.00 -0.88 1.84
N SER A 160 6.39 -0.95 0.67
CA SER A 160 5.08 -1.54 0.42
C SER A 160 5.08 -2.47 -0.78
N ILE A 161 3.98 -3.18 -0.97
CA ILE A 161 3.85 -4.13 -2.09
C ILE A 161 3.90 -3.41 -3.44
N ALA A 162 3.27 -2.23 -3.55
CA ALA A 162 3.07 -1.53 -4.83
C ALA A 162 3.27 -0.01 -4.74
N GLY A 163 4.21 0.44 -3.92
CA GLY A 163 4.47 1.86 -3.62
C GLY A 163 5.24 2.65 -4.69
N GLY A 164 5.56 2.04 -5.82
CA GLY A 164 6.27 2.70 -6.92
C GLY A 164 7.79 2.69 -6.79
N SER A 165 8.45 3.64 -7.45
CA SER A 165 9.91 3.74 -7.54
C SER A 165 10.53 4.84 -6.68
N GLY A 166 9.73 5.58 -5.92
CA GLY A 166 10.14 6.77 -5.15
C GLY A 166 9.64 8.08 -5.74
N ALA A 167 9.07 8.04 -6.93
CA ALA A 167 8.53 9.22 -7.63
C ALA A 167 7.03 9.48 -7.37
N GLY A 168 6.38 8.72 -6.48
CA GLY A 168 4.93 8.77 -6.29
C GLY A 168 4.15 8.11 -7.42
N ASP A 169 4.78 7.16 -8.10
CA ASP A 169 4.27 6.41 -9.25
C ASP A 169 3.69 5.03 -8.86
N GLY A 170 3.50 4.78 -7.56
CA GLY A 170 2.85 3.59 -7.04
C GLY A 170 1.34 3.58 -7.29
N VAL A 171 0.68 2.48 -6.93
CA VAL A 171 -0.79 2.40 -6.97
C VAL A 171 -1.40 3.50 -6.10
N LYS A 172 -2.54 4.04 -6.52
CA LYS A 172 -3.22 5.11 -5.81
C LYS A 172 -4.24 4.56 -4.81
N ILE A 173 -4.21 5.08 -3.60
CA ILE A 173 -5.13 4.71 -2.52
C ILE A 173 -6.34 5.64 -2.55
N MET A 174 -7.51 5.12 -2.86
CA MET A 174 -8.79 5.81 -2.68
C MET A 174 -9.38 5.40 -1.32
N VAL A 175 -9.68 6.39 -0.48
CA VAL A 175 -10.16 6.12 0.89
C VAL A 175 -11.67 5.97 0.90
N CYS A 176 -12.16 4.81 1.29
CA CYS A 176 -13.57 4.55 1.55
C CYS A 176 -13.76 4.33 3.05
N GLN A 177 -13.91 5.41 3.81
CA GLN A 177 -14.05 5.32 5.26
C GLN A 177 -15.44 4.79 5.62
N ILE A 178 -15.49 3.52 6.04
CA ILE A 178 -16.72 2.81 6.44
C ILE A 178 -16.82 2.59 7.95
N PHE A 179 -15.74 2.90 8.68
CA PHE A 179 -15.69 2.90 10.15
C PHE A 179 -15.17 4.25 10.67
N SER A 180 -15.63 4.63 11.87
CA SER A 180 -15.18 5.81 12.62
C SER A 180 -15.33 5.49 14.11
N GLY A 181 -14.25 5.08 14.74
CA GLY A 181 -14.28 4.53 16.08
C GLY A 181 -15.19 3.30 16.18
N ASN A 182 -16.24 3.42 17.00
CA ASN A 182 -17.21 2.33 17.20
C ASN A 182 -18.41 2.41 16.23
N MET A 183 -18.41 3.32 15.26
CA MET A 183 -19.50 3.52 14.32
C MET A 183 -19.12 2.95 12.95
N GLY A 184 -20.07 2.25 12.31
CA GLY A 184 -19.98 1.79 10.95
C GLY A 184 -20.93 2.55 10.03
N ALA A 185 -20.66 2.54 8.73
CA ALA A 185 -21.60 2.97 7.71
C ALA A 185 -22.75 1.98 7.62
N SER A 186 -23.99 2.47 7.46
CA SER A 186 -25.21 1.68 7.32
C SER A 186 -25.67 1.60 5.86
#